data_cf76a5759e4c5e342d78c202ee2ba61b
#
_entry.id   cf76a5759e4c5e342d78c202ee2ba61b
#
_cell.length_a   1.000
_cell.length_b   1.000
_cell.length_c   1.000
_cell.angle_alpha   90.00
_cell.angle_beta   90.00
_cell.angle_gamma   90.00
#
_symmetry.space_group_name_H-M   'P 1'
#
loop_
_entity.id
_entity.type
_entity.pdbx_description
1 polymer ?
#
loop_
_entity_poly.entity_id
_entity_poly.type
_entity_poly.pdbx_seq_one_letter_code
_entity_poly.pdbx_strand_id
1 'polypeptide(L)'
;MTKVLYVEHDNDNLYMLKTRLEWVGDFEVLVAEDSEKGCELAVAEHPDVILMDLEMPVVDRWEPVRRLKKDPQTRNIPIIGMSAYALDSERKKAIATGCDEFDAKPIEFESLVATVRRVLAKSK
;
A
#
# COMPACT_ATOMS: atom_id res chain seq x y z
N MET A 1 -2.68 9.68 -15.25
CA MET A 1 -2.70 8.27 -14.81
C MET A 1 -2.36 8.20 -13.33
N THR A 2 -3.07 7.42 -12.57
CA THR A 2 -2.83 7.26 -11.14
C THR A 2 -1.58 6.43 -10.89
N LYS A 3 -0.67 6.95 -10.09
CA LYS A 3 0.58 6.26 -9.76
C LYS A 3 0.40 5.51 -8.46
N VAL A 4 0.55 4.18 -8.50
CA VAL A 4 0.41 3.29 -7.34
C VAL A 4 1.78 2.72 -7.00
N LEU A 5 2.18 2.83 -5.74
CA LEU A 5 3.38 2.14 -5.25
C LEU A 5 2.92 0.89 -4.48
N TYR A 6 3.37 -0.27 -4.92
CA TYR A 6 3.02 -1.54 -4.28
C TYR A 6 4.27 -2.12 -3.62
N VAL A 7 4.23 -2.26 -2.30
CA VAL A 7 5.33 -2.79 -1.50
C VAL A 7 4.97 -4.19 -1.02
N GLU A 8 5.67 -5.20 -1.52
CA GLU A 8 5.37 -6.60 -1.29
C GLU A 8 6.64 -7.43 -1.47
N HIS A 9 6.89 -8.39 -0.58
CA HIS A 9 8.11 -9.20 -0.65
C HIS A 9 7.98 -10.43 -1.56
N ASP A 10 6.76 -10.85 -1.89
CA ASP A 10 6.52 -11.99 -2.76
C ASP A 10 6.48 -11.52 -4.21
N ASN A 11 7.49 -11.94 -5.01
CA ASN A 11 7.60 -11.49 -6.39
C ASN A 11 6.42 -11.91 -7.26
N ASP A 12 5.85 -13.09 -7.01
CA ASP A 12 4.70 -13.54 -7.79
C ASP A 12 3.50 -12.64 -7.54
N ASN A 13 3.26 -12.27 -6.28
CA ASN A 13 2.19 -11.34 -5.95
C ASN A 13 2.43 -9.95 -6.54
N LEU A 14 3.69 -9.49 -6.50
CA LEU A 14 4.05 -8.18 -7.09
C LEU A 14 3.67 -8.12 -8.57
N TYR A 15 4.16 -9.08 -9.35
CA TYR A 15 3.95 -9.04 -10.79
C TYR A 15 2.50 -9.30 -11.17
N MET A 16 1.83 -10.20 -10.45
CA MET A 16 0.44 -10.49 -10.72
C MET A 16 -0.44 -9.26 -10.51
N LEU A 17 -0.30 -8.60 -9.37
CA LEU A 17 -1.12 -7.43 -9.07
C LEU A 17 -0.76 -6.24 -9.97
N LYS A 18 0.54 -6.03 -10.21
CA LYS A 18 0.99 -5.00 -11.13
C LYS A 18 0.36 -5.17 -12.51
N THR A 19 0.44 -6.38 -13.06
CA THR A 19 -0.11 -6.68 -14.38
C THR A 19 -1.61 -6.41 -14.42
N ARG A 20 -2.33 -6.85 -13.40
CA ARG A 20 -3.78 -6.67 -13.36
C ARG A 20 -4.19 -5.21 -13.23
N LEU A 21 -3.50 -4.45 -12.38
CA LEU A 21 -3.80 -3.02 -12.22
C LEU A 21 -3.50 -2.26 -13.51
N GLU A 22 -2.38 -2.55 -14.14
CA GLU A 22 -2.03 -1.88 -15.41
C GLU A 22 -2.98 -2.26 -16.54
N TRP A 23 -3.53 -3.48 -16.49
CA TRP A 23 -4.52 -3.90 -17.47
C TRP A 23 -5.79 -3.07 -17.41
N VAL A 24 -6.17 -2.58 -16.22
CA VAL A 24 -7.34 -1.70 -16.08
C VAL A 24 -7.17 -0.41 -16.88
N GLY A 25 -5.92 0.04 -17.07
CA GLY A 25 -5.61 1.16 -17.96
C GLY A 25 -5.51 2.52 -17.26
N ASP A 26 -5.91 2.62 -16.00
CA ASP A 26 -5.90 3.87 -15.26
C ASP A 26 -4.72 4.02 -14.32
N PHE A 27 -3.88 2.98 -14.23
CA PHE A 27 -2.84 2.92 -13.20
C PHE A 27 -1.45 2.70 -13.77
N GLU A 28 -0.49 3.44 -13.23
CA GLU A 28 0.93 3.17 -13.41
C GLU A 28 1.42 2.59 -12.09
N VAL A 29 2.02 1.39 -12.10
CA VAL A 29 2.38 0.68 -10.87
C VAL A 29 3.89 0.63 -10.71
N LEU A 30 4.37 1.20 -9.60
CA LEU A 30 5.75 1.04 -9.15
C LEU A 30 5.78 -0.06 -8.11
N VAL A 31 6.84 -0.87 -8.10
CA VAL A 31 6.95 -1.98 -7.17
C VAL A 31 8.21 -1.83 -6.31
N ALA A 32 8.11 -2.29 -5.07
CA ALA A 32 9.24 -2.38 -4.16
C ALA A 32 9.17 -3.71 -3.43
N GLU A 33 10.31 -4.40 -3.37
CA GLU A 33 10.38 -5.75 -2.80
C GLU A 33 10.55 -5.73 -1.28
N ASP A 34 10.91 -4.58 -0.71
CA ASP A 34 11.07 -4.42 0.72
C ASP A 34 10.64 -3.03 1.16
N SER A 35 10.48 -2.86 2.46
CA SER A 35 9.96 -1.62 3.02
C SER A 35 10.93 -0.45 2.88
N GLU A 36 12.24 -0.71 2.95
CA GLU A 36 13.23 0.34 2.78
C GLU A 36 13.14 0.95 1.38
N LYS A 37 13.12 0.09 0.36
CA LYS A 37 12.97 0.54 -1.03
C LYS A 37 11.62 1.20 -1.25
N GLY A 38 10.58 0.70 -0.60
CA GLY A 38 9.25 1.30 -0.66
C GLY A 38 9.26 2.73 -0.16
N CYS A 39 9.88 2.97 0.99
CA CYS A 39 9.98 4.32 1.54
C CYS A 39 10.81 5.24 0.65
N GLU A 40 11.90 4.73 0.09
CA GLU A 40 12.74 5.51 -0.86
C GLU A 40 11.95 5.91 -2.09
N LEU A 41 11.19 4.98 -2.67
CA LEU A 41 10.38 5.27 -3.86
C LEU A 41 9.25 6.24 -3.54
N ALA A 42 8.66 6.15 -2.36
CA ALA A 42 7.61 7.08 -1.95
C ALA A 42 8.12 8.52 -1.95
N VAL A 43 9.34 8.72 -1.44
CA VAL A 43 9.96 10.04 -1.43
C VAL A 43 10.32 10.49 -2.85
N ALA A 44 10.91 9.60 -3.64
CA ALA A 44 11.41 9.95 -4.97
C ALA A 44 10.28 10.17 -5.99
N GLU A 45 9.23 9.36 -5.93
CA GLU A 45 8.22 9.31 -6.98
C GLU A 45 6.88 9.94 -6.59
N HIS A 46 6.66 10.20 -5.32
CA HIS A 46 5.40 10.79 -4.80
C HIS A 46 4.16 10.11 -5.38
N PRO A 47 3.98 8.79 -5.15
CA PRO A 47 2.82 8.10 -5.69
C PRO A 47 1.51 8.68 -5.13
N ASP A 48 0.43 8.41 -5.83
CA ASP A 48 -0.90 8.86 -5.40
C ASP A 48 -1.46 7.99 -4.28
N VAL A 49 -1.02 6.73 -4.20
CA VAL A 49 -1.45 5.79 -3.16
C VAL A 49 -0.36 4.73 -2.99
N ILE A 50 -0.23 4.22 -1.76
CA ILE A 50 0.71 3.16 -1.43
C ILE A 50 -0.08 1.94 -0.96
N LEU A 51 0.18 0.78 -1.60
CA LEU A 51 -0.30 -0.51 -1.14
C LEU A 51 0.82 -1.15 -0.34
N MET A 52 0.63 -1.31 0.97
CA MET A 52 1.69 -1.77 1.87
C MET A 52 1.36 -3.13 2.44
N ASP A 53 2.18 -4.13 2.10
CA ASP A 53 2.10 -5.45 2.73
C ASP A 53 2.56 -5.34 4.18
N LEU A 54 1.68 -5.67 5.12
CA LEU A 54 1.98 -5.59 6.55
C LEU A 54 2.65 -6.85 7.08
N GLU A 55 2.91 -7.83 6.21
CA GLU A 55 3.57 -9.08 6.57
C GLU A 55 4.99 -9.17 6.04
N MET A 56 5.60 -8.04 5.75
CA MET A 56 7.00 -8.00 5.31
C MET A 56 7.90 -8.58 6.41
N PRO A 57 8.98 -9.28 6.02
CA PRO A 57 9.91 -9.87 7.01
C PRO A 57 10.81 -8.80 7.61
N VAL A 58 10.24 -7.98 8.49
CA VAL A 58 10.94 -6.92 9.20
C VAL A 58 10.70 -7.09 10.69
N VAL A 59 11.56 -6.51 11.50
CA VAL A 59 11.46 -6.62 12.97
C VAL A 59 10.17 -6.01 13.48
N ASP A 60 9.79 -4.86 12.94
CA ASP A 60 8.56 -4.15 13.32
C ASP A 60 7.79 -3.84 12.05
N ARG A 61 6.71 -4.58 11.82
CA ARG A 61 5.90 -4.44 10.59
C ARG A 61 5.14 -3.12 10.51
N TRP A 62 5.00 -2.42 11.61
CA TRP A 62 4.31 -1.13 11.64
C TRP A 62 5.26 0.04 11.39
N GLU A 63 6.56 -0.18 11.52
CA GLU A 63 7.56 0.88 11.37
C GLU A 63 7.52 1.56 10.00
N PRO A 64 7.40 0.83 8.87
CA PRO A 64 7.35 1.50 7.58
C PRO A 64 6.17 2.47 7.46
N VAL A 65 5.00 2.11 7.99
CA VAL A 65 3.83 3.00 7.97
C VAL A 65 4.10 4.23 8.82
N ARG A 66 4.63 4.05 10.04
CA ARG A 66 4.96 5.20 10.90
C ARG A 66 5.97 6.12 10.24
N ARG A 67 7.00 5.54 9.63
CA ARG A 67 8.04 6.29 8.94
C ARG A 67 7.46 7.18 7.82
N LEU A 68 6.58 6.60 7.00
CA LEU A 68 5.93 7.34 5.92
C LEU A 68 5.05 8.47 6.45
N LYS A 69 4.33 8.22 7.54
CA LYS A 69 3.41 9.22 8.10
C LYS A 69 4.12 10.31 8.91
N LYS A 70 5.35 10.09 9.33
CA LYS A 70 6.16 11.11 10.01
C LYS A 70 6.88 12.03 9.04
N ASP A 71 7.22 11.54 7.85
CA ASP A 71 7.99 12.31 6.87
C ASP A 71 7.09 13.33 6.17
N PRO A 72 7.41 14.63 6.25
CA PRO A 72 6.60 15.65 5.57
C PRO A 72 6.43 15.42 4.07
N GLN A 73 7.37 14.72 3.44
CA GLN A 73 7.31 14.45 2.01
C GLN A 73 6.32 13.35 1.65
N THR A 74 5.97 12.48 2.59
CA THR A 74 5.13 11.32 2.30
C THR A 74 3.88 11.23 3.17
N ARG A 75 3.77 12.00 4.23
CA ARG A 75 2.69 11.86 5.22
C ARG A 75 1.29 12.02 4.63
N ASN A 76 1.14 12.75 3.53
CA ASN A 76 -0.15 12.99 2.91
C ASN A 76 -0.52 11.95 1.85
N ILE A 77 0.39 11.00 1.57
CA ILE A 77 0.10 9.93 0.62
C ILE A 77 -0.74 8.88 1.34
N PRO A 78 -1.94 8.54 0.82
CA PRO A 78 -2.76 7.52 1.46
C PRO A 78 -2.12 6.14 1.39
N ILE A 79 -2.25 5.37 2.47
CA ILE A 79 -1.68 4.03 2.58
C ILE A 79 -2.81 3.04 2.81
N ILE A 80 -2.85 1.99 1.97
CA ILE A 80 -3.73 0.86 2.16
C ILE A 80 -2.88 -0.30 2.69
N GLY A 81 -3.09 -0.69 3.93
CA GLY A 81 -2.40 -1.83 4.53
C GLY A 81 -3.06 -3.12 4.09
N MET A 82 -2.27 -4.17 3.87
CA MET A 82 -2.78 -5.48 3.44
C MET A 82 -2.18 -6.57 4.31
N SER A 83 -3.02 -7.50 4.80
CA SER A 83 -2.56 -8.57 5.68
C SER A 83 -3.47 -9.78 5.57
N ALA A 84 -2.88 -10.98 5.70
CA ALA A 84 -3.64 -12.22 5.84
C ALA A 84 -4.31 -12.32 7.21
N TYR A 85 -3.83 -11.54 8.18
CA TYR A 85 -4.41 -11.49 9.53
C TYR A 85 -5.54 -10.47 9.54
N ALA A 86 -6.72 -10.86 9.06
CA ALA A 86 -7.85 -9.95 8.88
C ALA A 86 -8.75 -9.84 10.12
N LEU A 87 -8.15 -9.85 11.31
CA LEU A 87 -8.88 -9.68 12.57
C LEU A 87 -9.18 -8.20 12.81
N ASP A 88 -10.24 -7.92 13.56
CA ASP A 88 -10.59 -6.54 13.91
C ASP A 88 -9.46 -5.83 14.63
N SER A 89 -8.72 -6.53 15.50
CA SER A 89 -7.57 -5.95 16.20
C SER A 89 -6.47 -5.54 15.23
N GLU A 90 -6.24 -6.33 14.19
CA GLU A 90 -5.24 -6.01 13.18
C GLU A 90 -5.64 -4.78 12.37
N ARG A 91 -6.91 -4.72 11.95
CA ARG A 91 -7.44 -3.55 11.25
C ARG A 91 -7.34 -2.28 12.10
N LYS A 92 -7.72 -2.37 13.37
CA LYS A 92 -7.65 -1.22 14.28
C LYS A 92 -6.22 -0.75 14.47
N LYS A 93 -5.27 -1.69 14.60
CA LYS A 93 -3.87 -1.35 14.73
C LYS A 93 -3.33 -0.67 13.47
N ALA A 94 -3.71 -1.17 12.30
CA ALA A 94 -3.29 -0.58 11.03
C ALA A 94 -3.77 0.87 10.93
N ILE A 95 -5.05 1.11 11.19
CA ILE A 95 -5.62 2.47 11.12
C ILE A 95 -4.97 3.38 12.18
N ALA A 96 -4.80 2.89 13.40
CA ALA A 96 -4.18 3.67 14.47
C ALA A 96 -2.73 4.03 14.15
N THR A 97 -2.04 3.20 13.40
CA THR A 97 -0.64 3.44 13.02
C THR A 97 -0.53 4.47 11.89
N GLY A 98 -1.56 4.61 11.07
CA GLY A 98 -1.59 5.61 10.01
C GLY A 98 -2.09 5.12 8.66
N CYS A 99 -2.48 3.85 8.53
CA CYS A 99 -3.10 3.37 7.31
C CYS A 99 -4.45 4.05 7.11
N ASP A 100 -4.74 4.45 5.90
CA ASP A 100 -6.02 5.08 5.56
C ASP A 100 -7.11 4.04 5.31
N GLU A 101 -6.70 2.85 4.87
CA GLU A 101 -7.60 1.71 4.66
C GLU A 101 -6.83 0.42 4.94
N PHE A 102 -7.57 -0.68 5.04
CA PHE A 102 -7.01 -1.99 5.31
C PHE A 102 -7.76 -3.03 4.48
N ASP A 103 -7.02 -3.85 3.74
CA ASP A 103 -7.59 -4.95 2.96
C ASP A 103 -7.00 -6.28 3.40
N ALA A 104 -7.84 -7.32 3.37
CA ALA A 104 -7.43 -8.67 3.73
C ALA A 104 -6.79 -9.38 2.53
N LYS A 105 -5.85 -10.28 2.82
CA LYS A 105 -5.34 -11.23 1.84
C LYS A 105 -6.09 -12.56 2.00
N PRO A 106 -6.30 -13.33 0.94
CA PRO A 106 -5.85 -13.08 -0.42
C PRO A 106 -6.60 -11.91 -1.04
N ILE A 107 -5.90 -11.17 -1.91
CA ILE A 107 -6.46 -9.96 -2.51
C ILE A 107 -7.64 -10.32 -3.42
N GLU A 108 -8.79 -9.71 -3.16
CA GLU A 108 -9.91 -9.75 -4.09
C GLU A 108 -9.78 -8.50 -4.95
N PHE A 109 -9.47 -8.68 -6.23
CA PHE A 109 -9.00 -7.61 -7.09
C PHE A 109 -10.00 -6.45 -7.23
N GLU A 110 -11.26 -6.77 -7.49
CA GLU A 110 -12.27 -5.74 -7.69
C GLU A 110 -12.50 -4.92 -6.41
N SER A 111 -12.46 -5.59 -5.26
CA SER A 111 -12.55 -4.93 -3.97
C SER A 111 -11.36 -3.99 -3.75
N LEU A 112 -10.17 -4.44 -4.10
CA LEU A 112 -8.97 -3.62 -3.96
C LEU A 112 -9.06 -2.38 -4.83
N VAL A 113 -9.46 -2.51 -6.09
CA VAL A 113 -9.61 -1.37 -6.99
C VAL A 113 -10.63 -0.38 -6.44
N ALA A 114 -11.74 -0.87 -5.90
CA ALA A 114 -12.75 0.00 -5.29
C ALA A 114 -12.17 0.75 -4.09
N THR A 115 -11.37 0.06 -3.26
CA THR A 115 -10.72 0.69 -2.10
C THR A 115 -9.74 1.78 -2.56
N VAL A 116 -8.94 1.49 -3.58
CA VAL A 116 -8.00 2.47 -4.14
C VAL A 116 -8.75 3.72 -4.60
N ARG A 117 -9.82 3.54 -5.36
CA ARG A 117 -10.60 4.67 -5.88
C ARG A 117 -11.26 5.48 -4.77
N ARG A 118 -11.76 4.81 -3.74
CA ARG A 118 -12.37 5.48 -2.60
C ARG A 118 -11.35 6.32 -1.84
N VAL A 119 -10.16 5.79 -1.63
CA VAL A 119 -9.09 6.50 -0.94
C VAL A 119 -8.63 7.70 -1.75
N LEU A 120 -8.48 7.54 -3.06
CA LEU A 120 -8.09 8.66 -3.93
C LEU A 120 -9.12 9.77 -3.93
N ALA A 121 -10.40 9.43 -3.90
CA ALA A 121 -11.47 10.43 -3.87
C ALA A 121 -11.42 11.25 -2.58
N LYS A 122 -11.06 10.63 -1.45
CA LYS A 122 -10.97 11.33 -0.17
C LYS A 122 -9.74 12.22 -0.06
N SER A 123 -8.68 11.92 -0.78
CA SER A 123 -7.42 12.66 -0.66
C SER A 123 -7.35 13.91 -1.51
N LYS A 124 -8.41 14.19 -2.26
CA LYS A 124 -8.49 15.40 -3.10
C LYS A 124 -9.12 16.57 -2.37
#